data_f0a40a0129dfd3fd329f8ba41cb9d0c1
#
_entry.id   f0a40a0129dfd3fd329f8ba41cb9d0c1
#
_cell.length_a   1.000
_cell.length_b   1.000
_cell.length_c   1.000
_cell.angle_alpha   90.00
_cell.angle_beta   90.00
_cell.angle_gamma   90.00
#
_symmetry.space_group_name_H-M   'P 1'
#
loop_
_entity.id
_entity.type
_entity.pdbx_description
1 polymer ?
#
loop_
_entity_poly.entity_id
_entity_poly.type
_entity_poly.pdbx_seq_one_letter_code
_entity_poly.pdbx_strand_id
1 'polypeptide(L)'
;MLHCHTFWSDGRGFPEDAAKAYRQLGYDFLAITDHNRTAMDPDRWQDVADEEGPWPPKVSRPLLESYRRSCPHACVRAAADGGTQVRLQPFAETRRMFGEPGSFLLMPGVEITRQMPCADGNSSAVHMNCINVEAPIADLAHDGLISNRRDVSVREMIAHDYESWRRQTAAGEPSIFILNHPHWSALDVSPDDLIALPQVRYFEVCNNGMDEPLPKELPDDGWINDRFWDAVNAVRARCGERLLYALASDDAHWYPGNGCRQKSGDPATPGDGFICVRADRLVPAALFAAMEHGDFYASSGVMLGDVSFDGRTLSVSVPAKRGVRFTVRFIVSKRDFDSVPSRTLTCAFSHGRTRTVKVPGRGIGEVARTAEGRTGEPLAASYALCPDDLYVRARIESDEPSFYQPVPVAHPKVRCAWTQPFLAGDRR
;
A
#
# COMPACT_ATOMS: atom_id res chain seq x y z
N MET A 1 2.04 7.29 5.90
CA MET A 1 1.79 6.93 4.47
C MET A 1 3.10 6.51 3.81
N LEU A 2 3.07 5.43 3.01
CA LEU A 2 4.25 4.84 2.37
C LEU A 2 4.10 4.65 0.83
N HIS A 3 3.06 5.23 0.21
CA HIS A 3 2.82 5.14 -1.23
C HIS A 3 2.05 6.36 -1.73
N CYS A 4 2.72 7.20 -2.51
CA CYS A 4 2.09 8.32 -3.20
C CYS A 4 2.98 8.83 -4.36
N HIS A 5 2.35 9.48 -5.34
CA HIS A 5 2.94 9.96 -6.58
C HIS A 5 2.84 11.48 -6.71
N THR A 6 3.77 12.04 -7.46
CA THR A 6 3.83 13.49 -7.74
C THR A 6 4.11 13.74 -9.23
N PHE A 7 4.31 14.98 -9.63
CA PHE A 7 4.77 15.31 -10.99
C PHE A 7 6.17 14.77 -11.32
N TRP A 8 6.85 14.14 -10.38
CA TRP A 8 8.06 13.39 -10.68
C TRP A 8 7.78 12.14 -11.52
N SER A 9 6.55 11.61 -11.44
CA SER A 9 6.04 10.53 -12.29
C SER A 9 4.71 10.90 -12.94
N ASP A 10 3.62 10.40 -12.45
CA ASP A 10 2.28 10.54 -13.03
C ASP A 10 1.25 11.11 -12.05
N GLY A 11 1.66 11.42 -10.84
CA GLY A 11 0.84 12.17 -9.90
C GLY A 11 0.55 13.59 -10.41
N ARG A 12 -0.57 14.16 -9.96
CA ARG A 12 -1.07 15.47 -10.39
C ARG A 12 -0.92 16.52 -9.29
N GLY A 13 0.22 16.51 -8.64
CA GLY A 13 0.61 17.47 -7.63
C GLY A 13 2.12 17.58 -7.50
N PHE A 14 2.58 18.72 -6.98
CA PHE A 14 3.97 18.88 -6.62
C PHE A 14 4.30 18.09 -5.34
N PRO A 15 5.57 17.74 -5.09
CA PRO A 15 5.95 17.10 -3.82
C PRO A 15 5.47 17.87 -2.59
N GLU A 16 5.39 19.18 -2.68
CA GLU A 16 4.88 20.07 -1.64
C GLU A 16 3.38 19.91 -1.42
N ASP A 17 2.61 19.65 -2.48
CA ASP A 17 1.17 19.39 -2.37
C ASP A 17 0.93 18.09 -1.61
N ALA A 18 1.71 17.04 -1.90
CA ALA A 18 1.68 15.79 -1.16
C ALA A 18 2.02 16.00 0.31
N ALA A 19 3.18 16.60 0.61
CA ALA A 19 3.61 16.85 1.97
C ALA A 19 2.59 17.68 2.77
N LYS A 20 2.02 18.71 2.15
CA LYS A 20 1.01 19.58 2.76
C LYS A 20 -0.30 18.81 3.05
N ALA A 21 -0.78 18.04 2.08
CA ALA A 21 -2.03 17.30 2.20
C ALA A 21 -1.96 16.28 3.36
N TYR A 22 -0.92 15.45 3.39
CA TYR A 22 -0.77 14.45 4.43
C TYR A 22 -0.55 15.06 5.82
N ARG A 23 0.25 16.15 5.92
CA ARG A 23 0.43 16.86 7.17
C ARG A 23 -0.89 17.45 7.68
N GLN A 24 -1.72 18.02 6.80
CA GLN A 24 -3.04 18.58 7.17
C GLN A 24 -4.03 17.51 7.63
N LEU A 25 -3.91 16.29 7.11
CA LEU A 25 -4.70 15.14 7.54
C LEU A 25 -4.21 14.52 8.85
N GLY A 26 -3.10 15.03 9.44
CA GLY A 26 -2.58 14.56 10.71
C GLY A 26 -1.69 13.32 10.62
N TYR A 27 -1.09 13.06 9.47
CA TYR A 27 -0.08 12.01 9.34
C TYR A 27 1.24 12.45 9.97
N ASP A 28 1.91 11.53 10.67
CA ASP A 28 3.22 11.77 11.28
C ASP A 28 4.37 11.52 10.30
N PHE A 29 4.16 10.71 9.26
CA PHE A 29 5.18 10.43 8.25
C PHE A 29 4.61 10.19 6.86
N LEU A 30 5.43 10.51 5.86
CA LEU A 30 5.13 10.33 4.44
C LEU A 30 6.39 9.86 3.69
N ALA A 31 6.25 8.84 2.85
CA ALA A 31 7.22 8.54 1.81
C ALA A 31 6.67 8.94 0.44
N ILE A 32 7.48 9.64 -0.37
CA ILE A 32 7.18 9.96 -1.76
C ILE A 32 7.83 8.87 -2.62
N THR A 33 7.02 8.18 -3.44
CA THR A 33 7.41 6.94 -4.13
C THR A 33 7.07 6.99 -5.61
N ASP A 34 7.53 8.02 -6.30
CA ASP A 34 7.32 8.18 -7.74
C ASP A 34 7.85 6.98 -8.55
N HIS A 35 7.20 6.66 -9.67
CA HIS A 35 7.55 5.52 -10.54
C HIS A 35 8.99 5.58 -11.06
N ASN A 36 9.80 4.56 -10.73
CA ASN A 36 11.18 4.36 -11.18
C ASN A 36 12.09 5.60 -11.02
N ARG A 37 11.73 6.52 -10.12
CA ARG A 37 12.46 7.77 -9.87
C ARG A 37 12.46 8.11 -8.41
N THR A 38 13.61 8.56 -7.93
CA THR A 38 13.69 9.32 -6.68
C THR A 38 13.63 10.80 -7.01
N ALA A 39 12.97 11.59 -6.19
CA ALA A 39 12.84 13.04 -6.41
C ALA A 39 14.13 13.79 -6.03
N MET A 40 15.30 13.35 -6.54
CA MET A 40 16.62 13.86 -6.10
C MET A 40 17.30 14.80 -7.11
N ASP A 41 16.88 14.78 -8.39
CA ASP A 41 17.50 15.60 -9.42
C ASP A 41 17.20 17.10 -9.18
N PRO A 42 18.20 17.95 -8.94
CA PRO A 42 17.98 19.37 -8.66
C PRO A 42 17.57 20.18 -9.91
N ASP A 43 17.70 19.61 -11.12
CA ASP A 43 17.42 20.29 -12.38
C ASP A 43 16.28 19.64 -13.17
N ARG A 44 15.30 19.07 -12.48
CA ARG A 44 14.11 18.49 -13.10
C ARG A 44 13.07 19.56 -13.42
N TRP A 45 12.69 19.67 -14.70
CA TRP A 45 11.69 20.60 -15.20
C TRP A 45 10.51 19.86 -15.81
N GLN A 46 9.30 20.36 -15.56
CA GLN A 46 8.05 19.83 -16.07
C GLN A 46 7.38 20.85 -16.99
N ASP A 47 6.89 20.39 -18.15
CA ASP A 47 6.19 21.22 -19.08
C ASP A 47 4.86 21.72 -18.53
N VAL A 48 4.54 22.96 -18.84
CA VAL A 48 3.25 23.58 -18.54
C VAL A 48 2.40 23.61 -19.81
N ALA A 49 1.16 23.15 -19.71
CA ALA A 49 0.20 23.14 -20.81
C ALA A 49 -1.11 23.84 -20.40
N ASP A 50 -2.02 24.04 -21.35
CA ASP A 50 -3.33 24.60 -21.03
C ASP A 50 -4.20 23.60 -20.27
N GLU A 51 -4.00 22.29 -20.54
CA GLU A 51 -4.64 21.17 -19.87
C GLU A 51 -3.58 20.18 -19.37
N GLU A 52 -3.92 19.38 -18.35
CA GLU A 52 -3.00 18.40 -17.77
C GLU A 52 -2.61 17.27 -18.74
N GLY A 53 -3.43 17.03 -19.75
CA GLY A 53 -3.18 16.01 -20.76
C GLY A 53 -3.30 14.56 -20.25
N PRO A 54 -3.06 13.59 -21.16
CA PRO A 54 -2.94 12.18 -20.80
C PRO A 54 -1.61 11.92 -20.07
N TRP A 55 -1.42 10.69 -19.68
CA TRP A 55 -0.18 10.21 -19.06
C TRP A 55 1.07 10.33 -19.96
N PRO A 56 2.25 10.79 -19.48
CA PRO A 56 2.46 11.45 -18.20
C PRO A 56 1.84 12.85 -18.16
N PRO A 57 1.25 13.25 -17.03
CA PRO A 57 0.53 14.52 -16.95
C PRO A 57 1.49 15.71 -17.05
N LYS A 58 0.98 16.81 -17.62
CA LYS A 58 1.65 18.11 -17.63
C LYS A 58 1.07 19.00 -16.54
N VAL A 59 1.84 19.97 -16.09
CA VAL A 59 1.32 20.97 -15.16
C VAL A 59 0.36 21.89 -15.92
N SER A 60 -0.90 21.96 -15.52
CA SER A 60 -1.85 22.89 -16.12
C SER A 60 -1.57 24.34 -15.66
N ARG A 61 -1.92 25.33 -16.48
CA ARG A 61 -1.74 26.75 -16.12
C ARG A 61 -2.45 27.11 -14.81
N PRO A 62 -3.72 26.70 -14.57
CA PRO A 62 -4.39 26.97 -13.30
C PRO A 62 -3.66 26.37 -12.10
N LEU A 63 -3.09 25.17 -12.27
CA LEU A 63 -2.31 24.51 -11.22
C LEU A 63 -0.99 25.25 -10.98
N LEU A 64 -0.28 25.67 -12.02
CA LEU A 64 0.92 26.50 -11.89
C LEU A 64 0.63 27.80 -11.14
N GLU A 65 -0.48 28.47 -11.45
CA GLU A 65 -0.88 29.69 -10.74
C GLU A 65 -1.19 29.44 -9.27
N SER A 66 -1.87 28.32 -8.96
CA SER A 66 -2.10 27.89 -7.57
C SER A 66 -0.79 27.59 -6.86
N TYR A 67 0.11 26.85 -7.50
CA TYR A 67 1.43 26.53 -6.96
C TYR A 67 2.24 27.79 -6.67
N ARG A 68 2.30 28.75 -7.60
CA ARG A 68 3.02 30.02 -7.39
C ARG A 68 2.47 30.86 -6.24
N ARG A 69 1.18 30.79 -5.95
CA ARG A 69 0.57 31.46 -4.78
C ARG A 69 0.95 30.79 -3.46
N SER A 70 1.08 29.47 -3.47
CA SER A 70 1.35 28.69 -2.25
C SER A 70 2.84 28.42 -2.03
N CYS A 71 3.67 28.51 -3.08
CA CYS A 71 5.11 28.27 -3.04
C CYS A 71 5.90 29.47 -3.60
N PRO A 72 6.38 30.39 -2.72
CA PRO A 72 7.15 31.56 -3.14
C PRO A 72 8.47 31.20 -3.86
N HIS A 73 8.93 29.97 -3.76
CA HIS A 73 10.17 29.46 -4.38
C HIS A 73 9.92 28.79 -5.73
N ALA A 74 8.70 28.88 -6.29
CA ALA A 74 8.37 28.31 -7.59
C ALA A 74 9.25 28.94 -8.68
N CYS A 75 10.06 28.12 -9.36
CA CYS A 75 10.90 28.54 -10.46
C CYS A 75 10.23 28.19 -11.79
N VAL A 76 10.14 29.19 -12.68
CA VAL A 76 9.54 29.02 -14.02
C VAL A 76 10.53 29.55 -15.06
N ARG A 77 10.65 28.84 -16.19
CA ARG A 77 11.48 29.30 -17.33
C ARG A 77 10.74 29.12 -18.65
N ALA A 78 11.25 29.80 -19.69
CA ALA A 78 10.88 29.48 -21.07
C ALA A 78 11.57 28.18 -21.50
N ALA A 79 10.85 27.29 -22.15
CA ALA A 79 11.40 26.09 -22.78
C ALA A 79 12.03 26.47 -24.16
N ALA A 80 12.86 25.58 -24.69
CA ALA A 80 13.54 25.80 -25.97
C ALA A 80 12.58 25.96 -27.17
N ASP A 81 11.39 25.37 -27.08
CA ASP A 81 10.31 25.47 -28.07
C ASP A 81 9.40 26.70 -27.89
N GLY A 82 9.73 27.59 -26.94
CA GLY A 82 8.91 28.75 -26.57
C GLY A 82 7.80 28.47 -25.58
N GLY A 83 7.65 27.21 -25.13
CA GLY A 83 6.72 26.82 -24.07
C GLY A 83 7.15 27.33 -22.68
N THR A 84 6.42 26.91 -21.66
CA THR A 84 6.72 27.24 -20.26
C THR A 84 7.07 25.96 -19.53
N GLN A 85 8.08 26.03 -18.67
CA GLN A 85 8.45 24.94 -17.77
C GLN A 85 8.49 25.43 -16.33
N VAL A 86 8.12 24.54 -15.39
CA VAL A 86 8.25 24.75 -13.95
C VAL A 86 9.23 23.73 -13.37
N ARG A 87 10.11 24.17 -12.47
CA ARG A 87 11.04 23.29 -11.79
C ARG A 87 10.30 22.47 -10.73
N LEU A 88 10.49 21.17 -10.73
CA LEU A 88 10.07 20.31 -9.62
C LEU A 88 11.08 20.45 -8.48
N GLN A 89 10.58 20.62 -7.24
CA GLN A 89 11.48 20.73 -6.09
C GLN A 89 12.08 19.37 -5.80
N PRO A 90 13.41 19.27 -5.62
CA PRO A 90 14.05 18.04 -5.18
C PRO A 90 13.58 17.68 -3.75
N PHE A 91 13.63 16.40 -3.44
CA PHE A 91 13.18 15.89 -2.14
C PHE A 91 13.83 16.61 -0.94
N ALA A 92 15.12 16.92 -1.03
CA ALA A 92 15.83 17.64 0.06
C ALA A 92 15.21 19.03 0.33
N GLU A 93 14.77 19.74 -0.71
CA GLU A 93 14.10 21.04 -0.55
C GLU A 93 12.69 20.86 0.04
N THR A 94 11.93 19.88 -0.45
CA THR A 94 10.60 19.55 0.11
C THR A 94 10.72 19.15 1.58
N ARG A 95 11.69 18.29 1.93
CA ARG A 95 11.94 17.90 3.33
C ARG A 95 12.32 19.09 4.20
N ARG A 96 13.13 20.03 3.70
CA ARG A 96 13.51 21.24 4.44
C ARG A 96 12.32 22.16 4.70
N MET A 97 11.35 22.23 3.76
CA MET A 97 10.18 23.11 3.88
C MET A 97 9.06 22.53 4.75
N PHE A 98 8.84 21.23 4.68
CA PHE A 98 7.67 20.57 5.28
C PHE A 98 8.02 19.55 6.37
N GLY A 99 9.24 19.00 6.36
CA GLY A 99 9.70 18.10 7.40
C GLY A 99 9.86 18.83 8.72
N GLU A 100 9.39 18.21 9.81
CA GLU A 100 9.48 18.75 11.16
C GLU A 100 9.94 17.64 12.11
N PRO A 101 11.16 17.73 12.64
CA PRO A 101 11.69 16.70 13.54
C PRO A 101 10.75 16.39 14.71
N GLY A 102 10.39 15.13 14.88
CA GLY A 102 9.51 14.66 15.94
C GLY A 102 8.01 14.89 15.71
N SER A 103 7.62 15.52 14.61
CA SER A 103 6.22 15.86 14.29
C SER A 103 5.80 15.39 12.90
N PHE A 104 6.63 15.63 11.86
CA PHE A 104 6.34 15.16 10.51
C PHE A 104 7.60 14.73 9.77
N LEU A 105 7.75 13.43 9.58
CA LEU A 105 8.88 12.80 8.91
C LEU A 105 8.61 12.61 7.42
N LEU A 106 9.43 13.22 6.55
CA LEU A 106 9.44 12.94 5.13
C LEU A 106 10.58 11.97 4.80
N MET A 107 10.26 10.90 4.08
CA MET A 107 11.21 9.88 3.62
C MET A 107 11.25 9.84 2.09
N PRO A 108 12.43 9.71 1.48
CA PRO A 108 12.53 9.47 0.05
C PRO A 108 12.14 8.03 -0.26
N GLY A 109 11.68 7.80 -1.47
CA GLY A 109 11.36 6.46 -1.92
C GLY A 109 11.28 6.37 -3.44
N VAL A 110 11.03 5.19 -3.93
CA VAL A 110 10.78 4.90 -5.33
C VAL A 110 9.82 3.74 -5.46
N GLU A 111 8.87 3.84 -6.35
CA GLU A 111 8.11 2.69 -6.80
C GLU A 111 8.77 2.07 -8.02
N ILE A 112 9.30 0.86 -7.86
CA ILE A 112 9.78 0.04 -8.98
C ILE A 112 8.55 -0.43 -9.75
N THR A 113 8.42 -0.01 -11.01
CA THR A 113 7.23 -0.26 -11.83
C THR A 113 7.57 -1.19 -12.98
N ARG A 114 6.96 -2.36 -13.00
CA ARG A 114 7.16 -3.40 -14.01
C ARG A 114 5.86 -3.76 -14.70
N GLN A 115 5.94 -4.01 -16.00
CA GLN A 115 4.90 -4.64 -16.79
C GLN A 115 5.41 -5.99 -17.28
N MET A 116 4.84 -7.07 -16.74
CA MET A 116 5.25 -8.44 -17.05
C MET A 116 4.29 -9.04 -18.07
N PRO A 117 4.75 -9.50 -19.25
CA PRO A 117 3.87 -10.13 -20.22
C PRO A 117 3.33 -11.46 -19.68
N CYS A 118 2.06 -11.72 -19.96
CA CYS A 118 1.38 -12.94 -19.61
C CYS A 118 1.18 -13.85 -20.82
N ALA A 119 0.96 -15.15 -20.57
CA ALA A 119 0.73 -16.13 -21.63
C ALA A 119 -0.54 -15.86 -22.46
N ASP A 120 -1.51 -15.14 -21.88
CA ASP A 120 -2.77 -14.72 -22.54
C ASP A 120 -2.62 -13.48 -23.42
N GLY A 121 -1.40 -12.94 -23.59
CA GLY A 121 -1.13 -11.73 -24.36
C GLY A 121 -1.33 -10.41 -23.61
N ASN A 122 -1.81 -10.48 -22.38
CA ASN A 122 -1.92 -9.32 -21.47
C ASN A 122 -0.62 -9.09 -20.71
N SER A 123 -0.58 -8.09 -19.82
CA SER A 123 0.52 -7.86 -18.90
C SER A 123 0.05 -7.85 -17.46
N SER A 124 0.92 -8.30 -16.54
CA SER A 124 0.76 -8.13 -15.10
C SER A 124 1.56 -6.92 -14.64
N ALA A 125 0.95 -6.08 -13.84
CA ALA A 125 1.63 -4.99 -13.16
C ALA A 125 2.28 -5.53 -11.87
N VAL A 126 3.59 -5.48 -11.80
CA VAL A 126 4.36 -5.90 -10.62
C VAL A 126 5.11 -4.69 -10.11
N HIS A 127 4.58 -4.10 -9.04
CA HIS A 127 5.10 -2.86 -8.48
C HIS A 127 5.60 -3.08 -7.05
N MET A 128 6.68 -2.41 -6.70
CA MET A 128 7.30 -2.53 -5.39
C MET A 128 7.81 -1.18 -4.90
N ASN A 129 7.47 -0.81 -3.69
CA ASN A 129 8.02 0.38 -3.04
C ASN A 129 9.32 0.06 -2.31
N CYS A 130 10.34 0.87 -2.56
CA CYS A 130 11.55 0.95 -1.76
C CYS A 130 11.52 2.26 -0.97
N ILE A 131 11.42 2.18 0.35
CA ILE A 131 11.26 3.35 1.22
C ILE A 131 12.59 3.70 1.87
N ASN A 132 12.86 4.99 2.02
CA ASN A 132 14.08 5.57 2.56
C ASN A 132 15.30 5.24 1.69
N VAL A 133 15.14 5.42 0.38
CA VAL A 133 16.20 5.29 -0.62
C VAL A 133 16.38 6.62 -1.37
N GLU A 134 17.61 7.09 -1.48
CA GLU A 134 17.96 8.38 -2.11
C GLU A 134 18.36 8.25 -3.58
N ALA A 135 18.56 7.04 -4.07
CA ALA A 135 18.88 6.78 -5.46
C ALA A 135 17.94 5.73 -6.06
N PRO A 136 17.62 5.82 -7.37
CA PRO A 136 16.92 4.75 -8.06
C PRO A 136 17.67 3.43 -7.88
N ILE A 137 16.93 2.32 -7.88
CA ILE A 137 17.56 1.00 -7.76
C ILE A 137 18.39 0.74 -9.02
N ALA A 138 19.72 0.59 -8.87
CA ALA A 138 20.72 0.75 -9.93
C ALA A 138 20.53 -0.18 -11.14
N ASP A 139 20.16 -1.45 -10.91
CA ASP A 139 19.98 -2.44 -11.98
C ASP A 139 18.67 -2.22 -12.78
N LEU A 140 17.94 -1.18 -12.44
CA LEU A 140 16.64 -0.87 -13.01
C LEU A 140 16.66 0.42 -13.83
N ALA A 141 17.85 0.85 -14.24
CA ALA A 141 18.01 2.05 -15.05
C ALA A 141 17.17 1.95 -16.34
N HIS A 142 16.11 2.73 -16.40
CA HIS A 142 15.25 2.87 -17.56
C HIS A 142 15.03 4.33 -17.86
N ASP A 143 14.97 4.64 -19.15
CA ASP A 143 14.61 5.97 -19.61
C ASP A 143 13.11 6.27 -19.43
N GLY A 144 12.32 5.25 -19.05
CA GLY A 144 10.88 5.30 -18.92
C GLY A 144 10.34 5.16 -17.50
N LEU A 145 9.07 5.48 -17.33
CA LEU A 145 8.33 5.26 -16.06
C LEU A 145 7.99 3.78 -15.84
N ILE A 146 7.92 3.00 -16.91
CA ILE A 146 7.57 1.57 -16.87
C ILE A 146 8.67 0.76 -17.54
N SER A 147 9.04 -0.34 -16.90
CA SER A 147 10.03 -1.28 -17.41
C SER A 147 9.39 -2.62 -17.77
N ASN A 148 9.61 -3.07 -19.01
CA ASN A 148 9.08 -4.34 -19.51
C ASN A 148 10.19 -5.39 -19.55
N ARG A 149 9.98 -6.50 -18.83
CA ARG A 149 10.82 -7.72 -18.92
C ARG A 149 9.97 -8.86 -19.47
N ARG A 150 10.50 -9.59 -20.45
CA ARG A 150 9.75 -10.66 -21.17
C ARG A 150 10.35 -12.06 -20.99
N ASP A 151 11.46 -12.14 -20.30
CA ASP A 151 12.31 -13.32 -20.21
C ASP A 151 12.31 -13.96 -18.82
N VAL A 152 11.54 -13.42 -17.88
CA VAL A 152 11.49 -13.87 -16.48
C VAL A 152 10.05 -13.98 -15.98
N SER A 153 9.83 -14.85 -15.01
CA SER A 153 8.56 -14.96 -14.29
C SER A 153 8.37 -13.79 -13.30
N VAL A 154 7.13 -13.58 -12.85
CA VAL A 154 6.79 -12.61 -11.79
C VAL A 154 7.63 -12.83 -10.54
N ARG A 155 7.78 -14.10 -10.11
CA ARG A 155 8.62 -14.48 -8.97
C ARG A 155 10.08 -14.09 -9.14
N GLU A 156 10.67 -14.42 -10.28
CA GLU A 156 12.06 -14.08 -10.58
C GLU A 156 12.26 -12.56 -10.65
N MET A 157 11.28 -11.82 -11.14
CA MET A 157 11.34 -10.35 -11.16
C MET A 157 11.31 -9.76 -9.77
N ILE A 158 10.39 -10.20 -8.91
CA ILE A 158 10.34 -9.73 -7.51
C ILE A 158 11.64 -10.08 -6.78
N ALA A 159 12.16 -11.30 -6.97
CA ALA A 159 13.42 -11.74 -6.36
C ALA A 159 14.61 -10.88 -6.83
N HIS A 160 14.70 -10.60 -8.13
CA HIS A 160 15.73 -9.75 -8.71
C HIS A 160 15.69 -8.32 -8.15
N ASP A 161 14.50 -7.72 -8.12
CA ASP A 161 14.33 -6.34 -7.65
C ASP A 161 14.57 -6.22 -6.14
N TYR A 162 14.15 -7.23 -5.37
CA TYR A 162 14.47 -7.34 -3.94
C TYR A 162 16.00 -7.42 -3.71
N GLU A 163 16.71 -8.26 -4.44
CA GLU A 163 18.16 -8.40 -4.29
C GLU A 163 18.92 -7.15 -4.74
N SER A 164 18.44 -6.46 -5.77
CA SER A 164 19.00 -5.18 -6.22
C SER A 164 18.85 -4.10 -5.15
N TRP A 165 17.64 -3.97 -4.56
CA TRP A 165 17.39 -3.10 -3.42
C TRP A 165 18.29 -3.47 -2.22
N ARG A 166 18.32 -4.73 -1.85
CA ARG A 166 19.11 -5.21 -0.70
C ARG A 166 20.61 -4.91 -0.85
N ARG A 167 21.16 -5.12 -2.05
CA ARG A 167 22.58 -4.80 -2.32
C ARG A 167 22.85 -3.29 -2.21
N GLN A 168 21.96 -2.48 -2.76
CA GLN A 168 22.13 -1.03 -2.78
C GLN A 168 22.01 -0.43 -1.37
N THR A 169 21.16 -0.98 -0.51
CA THR A 169 20.87 -0.44 0.83
C THR A 169 21.67 -1.10 1.96
N ALA A 170 22.44 -2.13 1.68
CA ALA A 170 23.13 -2.96 2.70
C ALA A 170 24.06 -2.19 3.66
N ALA A 171 24.64 -1.07 3.24
CA ALA A 171 25.54 -0.24 4.04
C ALA A 171 24.99 1.15 4.37
N GLY A 172 23.71 1.39 4.01
CA GLY A 172 23.07 2.69 4.18
C GLY A 172 22.14 2.78 5.38
N GLU A 173 21.35 3.82 5.39
CA GLU A 173 20.25 4.00 6.34
C GLU A 173 19.20 2.88 6.21
N PRO A 174 18.50 2.53 7.30
CA PRO A 174 17.46 1.52 7.24
C PRO A 174 16.41 1.84 6.18
N SER A 175 16.07 0.83 5.39
CA SER A 175 15.04 0.92 4.33
C SER A 175 14.19 -0.34 4.30
N ILE A 176 13.00 -0.25 3.70
CA ILE A 176 12.09 -1.40 3.53
C ILE A 176 11.65 -1.56 2.09
N PHE A 177 11.34 -2.82 1.73
CA PHE A 177 10.82 -3.24 0.44
C PHE A 177 9.39 -3.76 0.61
N ILE A 178 8.46 -3.25 -0.19
CA ILE A 178 7.02 -3.53 -0.08
C ILE A 178 6.52 -4.00 -1.46
N LEU A 179 5.76 -5.08 -1.52
CA LEU A 179 5.00 -5.44 -2.71
C LEU A 179 3.70 -4.64 -2.73
N ASN A 180 3.51 -3.84 -3.78
CA ASN A 180 2.33 -3.00 -3.94
C ASN A 180 1.17 -3.80 -4.57
N HIS A 181 -0.06 -3.39 -4.27
CA HIS A 181 -1.34 -3.79 -4.90
C HIS A 181 -1.28 -5.07 -5.78
N PRO A 182 -1.08 -6.27 -5.19
CA PRO A 182 -0.88 -7.52 -5.96
C PRO A 182 -2.08 -7.89 -6.84
N HIS A 183 -3.18 -7.15 -6.73
CA HIS A 183 -4.44 -7.35 -7.44
C HIS A 183 -4.89 -6.14 -8.25
N TRP A 184 -3.95 -5.25 -8.61
CA TRP A 184 -4.30 -4.03 -9.34
C TRP A 184 -5.05 -4.28 -10.63
N SER A 185 -4.64 -5.25 -11.41
CA SER A 185 -5.26 -5.43 -12.72
C SER A 185 -5.86 -6.81 -12.96
N ALA A 186 -5.44 -7.83 -12.27
CA ALA A 186 -6.02 -9.18 -12.37
C ALA A 186 -5.25 -10.25 -11.57
N LEU A 187 -5.03 -10.12 -10.27
CA LEU A 187 -4.16 -11.05 -9.55
C LEU A 187 -2.77 -11.11 -10.19
N ASP A 188 -2.12 -9.99 -10.26
CA ASP A 188 -0.84 -9.83 -10.94
C ASP A 188 0.28 -10.63 -10.26
N VAL A 189 0.16 -10.83 -8.94
CA VAL A 189 1.04 -11.69 -8.15
C VAL A 189 0.23 -12.77 -7.46
N SER A 190 0.68 -14.01 -7.54
CA SER A 190 0.02 -15.14 -6.88
C SER A 190 0.55 -15.41 -5.47
N PRO A 191 -0.24 -16.08 -4.58
CA PRO A 191 0.28 -16.53 -3.29
C PRO A 191 1.53 -17.42 -3.42
N ASP A 192 1.59 -18.28 -4.45
CA ASP A 192 2.72 -19.20 -4.70
C ASP A 192 4.03 -18.42 -4.98
N ASP A 193 3.93 -17.21 -5.54
CA ASP A 193 5.11 -16.37 -5.77
C ASP A 193 5.70 -15.87 -4.44
N LEU A 194 4.85 -15.40 -3.52
CA LEU A 194 5.31 -14.90 -2.22
C LEU A 194 5.63 -16.02 -1.22
N ILE A 195 4.99 -17.18 -1.30
CA ILE A 195 5.38 -18.35 -0.50
C ILE A 195 6.85 -18.71 -0.78
N ALA A 196 7.28 -18.62 -2.03
CA ALA A 196 8.65 -18.91 -2.44
C ALA A 196 9.66 -17.78 -2.13
N LEU A 197 9.20 -16.62 -1.66
CA LEU A 197 10.01 -15.44 -1.38
C LEU A 197 9.83 -14.94 0.06
N PRO A 198 10.20 -15.73 1.10
CA PRO A 198 9.96 -15.38 2.50
C PRO A 198 10.72 -14.12 2.96
N GLN A 199 11.72 -13.67 2.20
CA GLN A 199 12.41 -12.42 2.44
C GLN A 199 11.56 -11.18 2.13
N VAL A 200 10.55 -11.27 1.25
CA VAL A 200 9.56 -10.19 1.04
C VAL A 200 8.58 -10.21 2.21
N ARG A 201 8.66 -9.16 3.04
CA ARG A 201 8.00 -9.09 4.34
C ARG A 201 6.73 -8.27 4.35
N TYR A 202 6.54 -7.40 3.37
CA TYR A 202 5.45 -6.43 3.35
C TYR A 202 4.71 -6.45 2.02
N PHE A 203 3.38 -6.29 2.11
CA PHE A 203 2.53 -6.13 0.93
C PHE A 203 1.34 -5.22 1.25
N GLU A 204 0.69 -4.66 0.26
CA GLU A 204 -0.52 -3.88 0.42
C GLU A 204 -1.76 -4.79 0.44
N VAL A 205 -2.40 -4.91 1.60
CA VAL A 205 -3.69 -5.58 1.75
C VAL A 205 -4.84 -4.71 1.28
N CYS A 206 -4.61 -3.40 1.28
CA CYS A 206 -5.54 -2.38 0.81
C CYS A 206 -4.73 -1.28 0.11
N ASN A 207 -5.06 -1.05 -1.14
CA ASN A 207 -4.60 0.11 -1.91
C ASN A 207 -5.83 0.87 -2.38
N ASN A 208 -6.00 2.09 -1.91
CA ASN A 208 -7.24 2.83 -2.12
C ASN A 208 -7.43 3.30 -3.57
N GLY A 209 -6.37 3.36 -4.36
CA GLY A 209 -6.41 3.78 -5.75
C GLY A 209 -6.59 2.65 -6.75
N MET A 210 -6.21 1.41 -6.40
CA MET A 210 -5.89 0.40 -7.40
C MET A 210 -6.53 -0.98 -7.17
N ASP A 211 -7.42 -1.13 -6.19
CA ASP A 211 -8.10 -2.41 -5.97
C ASP A 211 -9.20 -2.66 -7.01
N GLU A 212 -8.98 -3.61 -7.89
CA GLU A 212 -9.97 -4.06 -8.86
C GLU A 212 -11.23 -4.67 -8.20
N PRO A 213 -12.40 -4.52 -8.83
CA PRO A 213 -13.60 -5.24 -8.42
C PRO A 213 -13.38 -6.75 -8.49
N LEU A 214 -13.86 -7.46 -7.46
CA LEU A 214 -13.77 -8.92 -7.43
C LEU A 214 -14.54 -9.57 -8.58
N PRO A 215 -13.96 -10.58 -9.24
CA PRO A 215 -14.69 -11.42 -10.17
C PRO A 215 -15.88 -12.10 -9.49
N LYS A 216 -17.01 -12.23 -10.22
CA LYS A 216 -18.24 -12.86 -9.73
C LYS A 216 -18.07 -14.33 -9.34
N GLU A 217 -17.07 -14.97 -9.88
CA GLU A 217 -16.74 -16.38 -9.64
C GLU A 217 -16.10 -16.59 -8.25
N LEU A 218 -15.53 -15.55 -7.66
CA LEU A 218 -14.98 -15.62 -6.31
C LEU A 218 -16.10 -15.57 -5.26
N PRO A 219 -15.88 -16.20 -4.11
CA PRO A 219 -16.81 -16.06 -2.98
C PRO A 219 -17.02 -14.59 -2.63
N ASP A 220 -18.29 -14.25 -2.44
CA ASP A 220 -18.77 -12.87 -2.27
C ASP A 220 -18.53 -12.31 -0.86
N ASP A 221 -17.32 -12.50 -0.33
CA ASP A 221 -16.90 -11.94 0.96
C ASP A 221 -15.96 -10.73 0.83
N GLY A 222 -15.71 -10.27 -0.40
CA GLY A 222 -14.99 -9.04 -0.70
C GLY A 222 -13.51 -9.00 -0.26
N TRP A 223 -12.89 -10.17 0.04
CA TRP A 223 -11.65 -10.20 0.79
C TRP A 223 -10.50 -10.92 0.08
N ILE A 224 -10.31 -10.64 -1.20
CA ILE A 224 -9.28 -11.34 -1.98
C ILE A 224 -7.88 -11.13 -1.40
N ASN A 225 -7.55 -9.92 -0.95
CA ASN A 225 -6.25 -9.62 -0.36
C ASN A 225 -6.07 -10.29 1.00
N ASP A 226 -7.13 -10.41 1.81
CA ASP A 226 -7.11 -11.17 3.05
C ASP A 226 -6.84 -12.65 2.78
N ARG A 227 -7.51 -13.25 1.78
CA ARG A 227 -7.30 -14.66 1.39
C ARG A 227 -5.91 -14.91 0.83
N PHE A 228 -5.40 -13.99 0.02
CA PHE A 228 -4.02 -14.01 -0.47
C PHE A 228 -3.04 -14.02 0.71
N TRP A 229 -3.23 -13.11 1.65
CA TRP A 229 -2.40 -12.98 2.84
C TRP A 229 -2.39 -14.24 3.71
N ASP A 230 -3.58 -14.78 4.00
CA ASP A 230 -3.72 -15.99 4.80
C ASP A 230 -3.16 -17.24 4.10
N ALA A 231 -3.31 -17.33 2.77
CA ALA A 231 -2.72 -18.43 1.99
C ALA A 231 -1.18 -18.42 2.08
N VAL A 232 -0.55 -17.25 1.97
CA VAL A 232 0.90 -17.10 2.12
C VAL A 232 1.34 -17.44 3.54
N ASN A 233 0.69 -16.83 4.54
CA ASN A 233 1.12 -16.95 5.92
C ASN A 233 0.87 -18.32 6.56
N ALA A 234 -0.18 -19.03 6.14
CA ALA A 234 -0.40 -20.40 6.60
C ALA A 234 0.78 -21.32 6.25
N VAL A 235 1.27 -21.21 5.00
CA VAL A 235 2.41 -22.01 4.54
C VAL A 235 3.71 -21.54 5.22
N ARG A 236 3.98 -20.23 5.23
CA ARG A 236 5.19 -19.68 5.86
C ARG A 236 5.28 -20.05 7.34
N ALA A 237 4.19 -19.85 8.09
CA ALA A 237 4.15 -20.18 9.52
C ALA A 237 4.37 -21.68 9.78
N ARG A 238 3.78 -22.57 8.96
CA ARG A 238 3.99 -24.03 9.08
C ARG A 238 5.43 -24.43 8.79
N CYS A 239 6.09 -23.73 7.87
CA CYS A 239 7.49 -23.96 7.52
C CYS A 239 8.49 -23.25 8.47
N GLY A 240 8.02 -22.47 9.45
CA GLY A 240 8.89 -21.69 10.34
C GLY A 240 9.54 -20.48 9.64
N GLU A 241 8.96 -20.05 8.52
CA GLU A 241 9.41 -18.90 7.74
C GLU A 241 8.86 -17.59 8.28
N ARG A 242 9.49 -16.49 7.88
CA ARG A 242 9.08 -15.13 8.27
C ARG A 242 7.71 -14.79 7.70
N LEU A 243 6.80 -14.29 8.55
CA LEU A 243 5.46 -13.92 8.13
C LEU A 243 5.46 -12.70 7.20
N LEU A 244 4.50 -12.67 6.30
CA LEU A 244 4.15 -11.52 5.48
C LEU A 244 3.29 -10.57 6.30
N TYR A 245 3.61 -9.28 6.32
CA TYR A 245 2.87 -8.24 7.02
C TYR A 245 2.12 -7.34 6.04
N ALA A 246 0.94 -6.91 6.47
CA ALA A 246 0.01 -6.15 5.63
C ALA A 246 0.09 -4.65 5.89
N LEU A 247 0.11 -3.87 4.81
CA LEU A 247 0.00 -2.43 4.84
C LEU A 247 -1.30 -1.98 4.13
N ALA A 248 -1.72 -0.75 4.42
CA ALA A 248 -2.72 -0.05 3.62
C ALA A 248 -2.11 1.26 3.13
N SER A 249 -2.47 1.66 1.91
CA SER A 249 -1.97 2.86 1.27
C SER A 249 -3.02 3.56 0.43
N ASP A 250 -2.78 4.84 0.14
CA ASP A 250 -3.64 5.63 -0.74
C ASP A 250 -3.26 5.50 -2.21
N ASP A 251 -1.98 5.28 -2.48
CA ASP A 251 -1.43 5.37 -3.84
C ASP A 251 -1.86 6.69 -4.51
N ALA A 252 -1.70 7.78 -3.76
CA ALA A 252 -2.31 9.05 -4.09
C ALA A 252 -1.66 9.70 -5.31
N HIS A 253 -2.51 10.06 -6.26
CA HIS A 253 -2.12 10.78 -7.48
C HIS A 253 -2.71 12.18 -7.55
N TRP A 254 -3.76 12.47 -6.77
CA TRP A 254 -4.45 13.76 -6.73
C TRP A 254 -4.45 14.33 -5.31
N TYR A 255 -4.21 15.64 -5.23
CA TYR A 255 -4.12 16.33 -3.96
C TYR A 255 -5.17 17.44 -3.90
N PRO A 256 -6.20 17.32 -3.04
CA PRO A 256 -7.28 18.29 -2.94
C PRO A 256 -6.77 19.71 -2.67
N GLY A 257 -7.35 20.69 -3.36
CA GLY A 257 -7.06 22.11 -3.15
C GLY A 257 -5.83 22.65 -3.89
N ASN A 258 -5.09 21.83 -4.63
CA ASN A 258 -3.97 22.29 -5.43
C ASN A 258 -4.39 22.94 -6.77
N GLY A 259 -5.66 22.85 -7.17
CA GLY A 259 -6.18 23.39 -8.43
C GLY A 259 -6.22 22.36 -9.56
N CYS A 260 -5.80 21.12 -9.31
CA CYS A 260 -5.98 20.03 -10.25
C CYS A 260 -7.47 19.66 -10.36
N ARG A 261 -7.95 19.40 -11.57
CA ARG A 261 -9.30 18.89 -11.78
C ARG A 261 -9.34 17.40 -11.47
N GLN A 262 -9.75 17.07 -10.27
CA GLN A 262 -10.13 15.70 -9.95
C GLN A 262 -11.39 15.35 -10.76
N LYS A 263 -11.34 14.27 -11.52
CA LYS A 263 -12.57 13.73 -12.13
C LYS A 263 -13.37 13.06 -11.02
N SER A 264 -14.67 13.27 -11.05
CA SER A 264 -15.60 12.58 -10.13
C SER A 264 -15.38 11.06 -10.24
N GLY A 265 -14.98 10.43 -9.14
CA GLY A 265 -14.74 8.98 -9.07
C GLY A 265 -13.26 8.56 -9.14
N ASP A 266 -12.31 9.50 -9.23
CA ASP A 266 -10.88 9.16 -9.10
C ASP A 266 -10.55 8.86 -7.62
N PRO A 267 -10.14 7.62 -7.30
CA PRO A 267 -9.99 7.17 -5.91
C PRO A 267 -8.70 7.61 -5.25
N ALA A 268 -7.63 7.75 -6.00
CA ALA A 268 -6.26 7.93 -5.53
C ALA A 268 -5.99 9.32 -4.90
N THR A 269 -6.67 9.60 -3.77
CA THR A 269 -6.50 10.82 -2.96
C THR A 269 -6.07 10.48 -1.55
N PRO A 270 -5.35 11.39 -0.83
CA PRO A 270 -4.91 11.14 0.54
C PRO A 270 -6.06 10.91 1.53
N GLY A 271 -5.90 9.93 2.43
CA GLY A 271 -6.68 9.81 3.65
C GLY A 271 -7.45 8.51 3.86
N ASP A 272 -7.42 7.58 2.91
CA ASP A 272 -8.21 6.35 2.96
C ASP A 272 -7.41 5.05 3.12
N GLY A 273 -6.10 5.10 3.02
CA GLY A 273 -5.23 3.97 3.30
C GLY A 273 -4.01 4.39 4.10
N PHE A 274 -3.73 3.79 5.25
CA PHE A 274 -2.59 4.15 6.08
C PHE A 274 -2.17 3.01 7.02
N ILE A 275 -1.02 3.19 7.65
CA ILE A 275 -0.56 2.35 8.76
C ILE A 275 -0.40 3.18 10.02
N CYS A 276 -0.64 2.56 11.18
CA CYS A 276 -0.30 3.10 12.49
C CYS A 276 0.80 2.26 13.09
N VAL A 277 1.95 2.86 13.35
CA VAL A 277 3.16 2.19 13.85
C VAL A 277 3.39 2.55 15.31
N ARG A 278 3.60 1.55 16.16
CA ARG A 278 3.96 1.76 17.57
C ARG A 278 5.48 1.85 17.68
N ALA A 279 6.00 3.06 17.64
CA ALA A 279 7.42 3.35 17.77
C ALA A 279 7.67 4.42 18.84
N ASP A 280 8.83 4.38 19.45
CA ASP A 280 9.24 5.33 20.51
C ASP A 280 9.73 6.67 19.96
N ARG A 281 10.12 6.72 18.70
CA ARG A 281 10.64 7.91 18.02
C ARG A 281 10.20 7.96 16.57
N LEU A 282 9.97 9.18 16.08
CA LEU A 282 9.61 9.43 14.68
C LEU A 282 10.88 9.58 13.83
N VAL A 283 11.55 8.44 13.59
CA VAL A 283 12.73 8.32 12.71
C VAL A 283 12.66 6.99 11.94
N PRO A 284 13.26 6.90 10.72
CA PRO A 284 13.14 5.69 9.90
C PRO A 284 13.56 4.42 10.64
N ALA A 285 14.66 4.44 11.36
CA ALA A 285 15.18 3.28 12.08
C ALA A 285 14.19 2.75 13.14
N ALA A 286 13.54 3.63 13.90
CA ALA A 286 12.56 3.21 14.91
C ALA A 286 11.26 2.69 14.29
N LEU A 287 10.77 3.37 13.23
CA LEU A 287 9.59 2.93 12.49
C LEU A 287 9.79 1.55 11.87
N PHE A 288 10.91 1.35 11.16
CA PHE A 288 11.16 0.08 10.47
C PHE A 288 11.48 -1.06 11.46
N ALA A 289 12.13 -0.76 12.58
CA ALA A 289 12.31 -1.76 13.64
C ALA A 289 10.96 -2.20 14.21
N ALA A 290 10.05 -1.28 14.51
CA ALA A 290 8.69 -1.60 14.96
C ALA A 290 7.93 -2.40 13.90
N MET A 291 8.00 -2.00 12.63
CA MET A 291 7.37 -2.73 11.53
C MET A 291 7.93 -4.14 11.37
N GLU A 292 9.24 -4.33 11.52
CA GLU A 292 9.89 -5.65 11.44
C GLU A 292 9.41 -6.59 12.53
N HIS A 293 9.06 -6.07 13.71
CA HIS A 293 8.44 -6.83 14.79
C HIS A 293 6.92 -7.02 14.61
N GLY A 294 6.29 -6.32 13.66
CA GLY A 294 4.84 -6.33 13.47
C GLY A 294 4.08 -5.44 14.46
N ASP A 295 4.75 -4.46 15.08
CA ASP A 295 4.17 -3.50 16.02
C ASP A 295 3.47 -2.36 15.28
N PHE A 296 2.57 -2.73 14.37
CA PHE A 296 1.76 -1.81 13.60
C PHE A 296 0.47 -2.48 13.11
N TYR A 297 -0.48 -1.69 12.67
CA TYR A 297 -1.66 -2.17 11.97
C TYR A 297 -1.92 -1.36 10.69
N ALA A 298 -2.59 -1.98 9.71
CA ALA A 298 -3.07 -1.34 8.51
C ALA A 298 -4.50 -0.84 8.69
N SER A 299 -4.89 0.25 8.03
CA SER A 299 -6.25 0.79 8.12
C SER A 299 -6.69 1.50 6.85
N SER A 300 -7.97 1.39 6.55
CA SER A 300 -8.70 2.23 5.59
C SER A 300 -9.70 3.17 6.26
N GLY A 301 -9.35 3.66 7.48
CA GLY A 301 -10.14 4.66 8.20
C GLY A 301 -10.65 4.24 9.58
N VAL A 302 -10.39 3.01 10.04
CA VAL A 302 -10.70 2.57 11.40
C VAL A 302 -9.47 2.77 12.29
N MET A 303 -9.61 3.56 13.36
CA MET A 303 -8.57 3.75 14.36
C MET A 303 -8.72 2.75 15.49
N LEU A 304 -7.63 2.06 15.86
CA LEU A 304 -7.60 1.17 17.01
C LEU A 304 -7.08 1.92 18.25
N GLY A 305 -7.65 1.60 19.40
CA GLY A 305 -7.19 2.14 20.68
C GLY A 305 -5.98 1.37 21.20
N ASP A 306 -6.04 0.04 21.14
CA ASP A 306 -4.92 -0.83 21.50
C ASP A 306 -5.00 -2.16 20.75
N VAL A 307 -3.83 -2.74 20.52
CA VAL A 307 -3.63 -4.11 20.03
C VAL A 307 -2.55 -4.73 20.90
N SER A 308 -2.86 -5.83 21.57
CA SER A 308 -1.89 -6.54 22.40
C SER A 308 -2.01 -8.04 22.25
N PHE A 309 -0.86 -8.72 22.36
CA PHE A 309 -0.78 -10.18 22.34
C PHE A 309 0.17 -10.68 23.43
N ASP A 310 -0.34 -11.51 24.32
CA ASP A 310 0.40 -12.03 25.48
C ASP A 310 1.15 -13.36 25.24
N GLY A 311 1.22 -13.79 23.97
CA GLY A 311 1.74 -15.09 23.55
C GLY A 311 0.65 -16.15 23.33
N ARG A 312 -0.59 -15.83 23.68
CA ARG A 312 -1.75 -16.71 23.53
C ARG A 312 -3.03 -15.98 23.13
N THR A 313 -3.27 -14.81 23.69
CA THR A 313 -4.52 -14.07 23.53
C THR A 313 -4.28 -12.77 22.77
N LEU A 314 -4.91 -12.64 21.61
CA LEU A 314 -4.99 -11.37 20.89
C LEU A 314 -6.17 -10.56 21.43
N SER A 315 -5.86 -9.35 21.90
CA SER A 315 -6.85 -8.38 22.37
C SER A 315 -6.80 -7.12 21.50
N VAL A 316 -7.98 -6.61 21.14
CA VAL A 316 -8.15 -5.38 20.35
C VAL A 316 -9.17 -4.48 21.01
N SER A 317 -8.91 -3.18 21.02
CA SER A 317 -9.88 -2.17 21.40
C SER A 317 -10.10 -1.16 20.30
N VAL A 318 -11.35 -0.76 20.13
CA VAL A 318 -11.77 0.25 19.14
C VAL A 318 -12.47 1.38 19.89
N PRO A 319 -11.98 2.62 19.81
CA PRO A 319 -12.63 3.76 20.45
C PRO A 319 -14.04 4.00 19.89
N ALA A 320 -14.91 4.55 20.71
CA ALA A 320 -16.24 4.97 20.28
C ALA A 320 -16.14 6.01 19.16
N LYS A 321 -16.98 5.84 18.12
CA LYS A 321 -17.18 6.84 17.08
C LYS A 321 -18.67 7.10 16.91
N ARG A 322 -19.08 8.35 17.01
CA ARG A 322 -20.50 8.75 16.96
C ARG A 322 -21.17 8.21 15.68
N GLY A 323 -22.27 7.46 15.85
CA GLY A 323 -23.07 6.96 14.75
C GLY A 323 -22.49 5.73 14.03
N VAL A 324 -21.35 5.22 14.47
CA VAL A 324 -20.64 4.09 13.85
C VAL A 324 -20.71 2.86 14.72
N ARG A 325 -20.92 1.71 14.11
CA ARG A 325 -20.83 0.39 14.72
C ARG A 325 -19.60 -0.35 14.18
N PHE A 326 -18.89 -1.03 15.06
CA PHE A 326 -17.74 -1.84 14.73
C PHE A 326 -18.01 -3.32 14.90
N THR A 327 -17.34 -4.12 14.05
CA THR A 327 -17.31 -5.59 14.14
C THR A 327 -15.86 -6.04 14.10
N VAL A 328 -15.44 -6.86 15.06
CA VAL A 328 -14.12 -7.50 15.10
C VAL A 328 -14.26 -8.95 14.70
N ARG A 329 -13.50 -9.38 13.69
CA ARG A 329 -13.36 -10.78 13.27
C ARG A 329 -11.95 -11.26 13.58
N PHE A 330 -11.84 -12.29 14.45
CA PHE A 330 -10.59 -12.98 14.67
C PHE A 330 -10.45 -14.09 13.64
N ILE A 331 -9.37 -14.05 12.88
CA ILE A 331 -9.08 -14.90 11.74
C ILE A 331 -7.87 -15.76 12.10
N VAL A 332 -8.00 -17.06 11.91
CA VAL A 332 -6.96 -18.04 12.25
C VAL A 332 -6.61 -18.90 11.04
N SER A 333 -5.39 -19.43 11.02
CA SER A 333 -5.08 -20.61 10.21
C SER A 333 -4.72 -21.78 11.15
N LYS A 334 -5.12 -22.99 10.77
CA LYS A 334 -4.95 -24.19 11.57
C LYS A 334 -3.62 -24.88 11.26
N ARG A 335 -3.06 -25.62 12.24
CA ARG A 335 -1.82 -26.38 12.04
C ARG A 335 -1.97 -27.51 11.03
N ASP A 336 -3.15 -28.13 10.99
CA ASP A 336 -3.54 -29.23 10.09
C ASP A 336 -4.30 -28.74 8.84
N PHE A 337 -4.10 -27.47 8.45
CA PHE A 337 -4.78 -26.92 7.29
C PHE A 337 -4.53 -27.77 6.03
N ASP A 338 -5.54 -27.81 5.15
CA ASP A 338 -5.43 -28.48 3.87
C ASP A 338 -4.61 -27.62 2.90
N SER A 339 -3.47 -28.17 2.47
CA SER A 339 -2.60 -27.49 1.49
C SER A 339 -3.12 -27.61 0.04
N VAL A 340 -4.11 -28.49 -0.20
CA VAL A 340 -4.77 -28.58 -1.50
C VAL A 340 -5.84 -27.51 -1.59
N PRO A 341 -5.87 -26.70 -2.66
CA PRO A 341 -6.92 -25.72 -2.87
C PRO A 341 -8.30 -26.38 -2.85
N SER A 342 -9.26 -25.78 -2.13
CA SER A 342 -10.64 -26.30 -2.08
C SER A 342 -11.31 -26.26 -3.45
N ARG A 343 -10.96 -25.27 -4.25
CA ARG A 343 -11.40 -25.07 -5.63
C ARG A 343 -10.33 -24.36 -6.44
N THR A 344 -10.34 -24.61 -7.75
CA THR A 344 -9.60 -23.81 -8.73
C THR A 344 -10.62 -23.20 -9.68
N LEU A 345 -10.61 -21.88 -9.79
CA LEU A 345 -11.58 -21.12 -10.56
C LEU A 345 -10.86 -20.38 -11.69
N THR A 346 -11.50 -20.28 -12.86
CA THR A 346 -11.07 -19.32 -13.88
C THR A 346 -11.93 -18.08 -13.72
N CYS A 347 -11.30 -16.98 -13.32
CA CYS A 347 -11.96 -15.72 -13.04
C CYS A 347 -11.74 -14.73 -14.18
N ALA A 348 -12.78 -14.02 -14.57
CA ALA A 348 -12.72 -12.92 -15.52
C ALA A 348 -12.55 -11.60 -14.76
N PHE A 349 -11.49 -10.87 -15.10
CA PHE A 349 -11.18 -9.55 -14.57
C PHE A 349 -11.50 -8.47 -15.60
N SER A 350 -11.36 -7.21 -15.23
CA SER A 350 -11.54 -6.10 -16.15
C SER A 350 -10.57 -6.18 -17.33
N HIS A 351 -10.88 -5.45 -18.40
CA HIS A 351 -10.09 -5.44 -19.64
C HIS A 351 -9.91 -6.80 -20.33
N GLY A 352 -10.86 -7.74 -20.11
CA GLY A 352 -10.85 -9.06 -20.78
C GLY A 352 -9.77 -10.01 -20.26
N ARG A 353 -9.17 -9.74 -19.13
CA ARG A 353 -8.17 -10.61 -18.50
C ARG A 353 -8.82 -11.79 -17.82
N THR A 354 -8.18 -12.94 -17.90
CA THR A 354 -8.58 -14.13 -17.14
C THR A 354 -7.41 -14.68 -16.34
N ARG A 355 -7.70 -15.14 -15.13
CA ARG A 355 -6.71 -15.76 -14.24
C ARG A 355 -7.27 -17.00 -13.58
N THR A 356 -6.40 -17.94 -13.33
CA THR A 356 -6.69 -19.10 -12.50
C THR A 356 -6.46 -18.75 -11.05
N VAL A 357 -7.51 -18.79 -10.24
CA VAL A 357 -7.50 -18.49 -8.82
C VAL A 357 -7.64 -19.77 -8.02
N LYS A 358 -6.71 -20.04 -7.13
CA LYS A 358 -6.77 -21.13 -6.16
C LYS A 358 -7.45 -20.64 -4.90
N VAL A 359 -8.63 -21.14 -4.60
CA VAL A 359 -9.30 -20.86 -3.32
C VAL A 359 -8.63 -21.69 -2.22
N PRO A 360 -8.16 -21.08 -1.12
CA PRO A 360 -7.50 -21.82 -0.05
C PRO A 360 -8.29 -23.01 0.46
N GLY A 361 -7.58 -24.03 0.89
CA GLY A 361 -8.16 -25.21 1.52
C GLY A 361 -8.75 -24.90 2.91
N ARG A 362 -9.38 -25.92 3.52
CA ARG A 362 -9.90 -25.85 4.89
C ARG A 362 -8.78 -25.48 5.87
N GLY A 363 -9.11 -24.72 6.90
CA GLY A 363 -8.18 -24.35 7.96
C GLY A 363 -7.27 -23.15 7.61
N ILE A 364 -7.47 -22.48 6.50
CA ILE A 364 -6.70 -21.28 6.10
C ILE A 364 -7.61 -20.06 6.15
N GLY A 365 -7.28 -19.08 6.99
CA GLY A 365 -7.98 -17.78 7.04
C GLY A 365 -9.43 -17.90 7.49
N GLU A 366 -9.74 -18.80 8.41
CA GLU A 366 -11.09 -19.03 8.94
C GLU A 366 -11.43 -18.02 10.03
N VAL A 367 -12.67 -17.51 10.01
CA VAL A 367 -13.19 -16.67 11.09
C VAL A 367 -13.49 -17.55 12.32
N ALA A 368 -12.62 -17.49 13.33
CA ALA A 368 -12.76 -18.26 14.55
C ALA A 368 -13.75 -17.62 15.55
N ARG A 369 -13.84 -16.29 15.55
CA ARG A 369 -14.73 -15.53 16.43
C ARG A 369 -15.11 -14.20 15.79
N THR A 370 -16.38 -13.81 15.96
CA THR A 370 -16.87 -12.48 15.66
C THR A 370 -17.36 -11.80 16.94
N ALA A 371 -17.02 -10.53 17.13
CA ALA A 371 -17.54 -9.68 18.18
C ALA A 371 -18.17 -8.44 17.56
N GLU A 372 -19.42 -8.16 17.87
CA GLU A 372 -20.18 -7.01 17.35
C GLU A 372 -20.35 -5.97 18.46
N GLY A 373 -20.05 -4.71 18.12
CA GLY A 373 -20.27 -3.57 18.97
C GLY A 373 -21.68 -2.99 18.83
N ARG A 374 -22.00 -1.99 19.64
CA ARG A 374 -23.19 -1.15 19.50
C ARG A 374 -22.82 0.16 18.83
N THR A 375 -23.78 0.73 18.10
CA THR A 375 -23.57 2.01 17.42
C THR A 375 -23.20 3.12 18.40
N GLY A 376 -22.06 3.77 18.14
CA GLY A 376 -21.57 4.88 18.95
C GLY A 376 -20.87 4.48 20.26
N GLU A 377 -20.71 3.18 20.54
CA GLU A 377 -20.03 2.67 21.72
C GLU A 377 -18.63 2.13 21.38
N PRO A 378 -17.68 2.13 22.32
CA PRO A 378 -16.38 1.48 22.13
C PRO A 378 -16.56 -0.03 22.09
N LEU A 379 -15.66 -0.71 21.39
CA LEU A 379 -15.64 -2.17 21.32
C LEU A 379 -14.29 -2.71 21.80
N ALA A 380 -14.32 -3.62 22.78
CA ALA A 380 -13.17 -4.41 23.17
C ALA A 380 -13.47 -5.89 22.93
N ALA A 381 -12.55 -6.60 22.32
CA ALA A 381 -12.70 -8.00 21.99
C ALA A 381 -11.36 -8.74 22.11
N SER A 382 -11.40 -10.04 22.39
CA SER A 382 -10.22 -10.87 22.48
C SER A 382 -10.48 -12.27 21.96
N TYR A 383 -9.41 -12.96 21.54
CA TYR A 383 -9.42 -14.35 21.13
C TYR A 383 -8.19 -15.05 21.68
N ALA A 384 -8.40 -16.14 22.41
CA ALA A 384 -7.33 -17.01 22.89
C ALA A 384 -7.10 -18.13 21.87
N LEU A 385 -5.87 -18.27 21.38
CA LEU A 385 -5.47 -19.34 20.47
C LEU A 385 -5.83 -20.70 21.03
N CYS A 386 -6.49 -21.52 20.24
CA CYS A 386 -6.68 -22.93 20.48
C CYS A 386 -5.38 -23.70 20.17
N PRO A 387 -5.18 -24.91 20.71
CA PRO A 387 -3.95 -25.69 20.48
C PRO A 387 -3.67 -26.00 19.00
N ASP A 388 -4.70 -26.08 18.18
CA ASP A 388 -4.65 -26.33 16.75
C ASP A 388 -4.51 -25.06 15.89
N ASP A 389 -4.56 -23.86 16.49
CA ASP A 389 -4.31 -22.62 15.78
C ASP A 389 -2.81 -22.42 15.52
N LEU A 390 -2.47 -22.04 14.31
CA LEU A 390 -1.11 -21.74 13.88
C LEU A 390 -0.76 -20.28 14.19
N TYR A 391 -1.66 -19.37 13.83
CA TYR A 391 -1.60 -17.95 14.16
C TYR A 391 -3.01 -17.36 14.25
N VAL A 392 -3.09 -16.15 14.79
CA VAL A 392 -4.31 -15.31 14.78
C VAL A 392 -3.99 -13.90 14.29
N ARG A 393 -4.92 -13.30 13.57
CA ARG A 393 -5.00 -11.86 13.28
C ARG A 393 -6.43 -11.38 13.48
N ALA A 394 -6.62 -10.07 13.53
CA ALA A 394 -7.96 -9.49 13.57
C ALA A 394 -8.19 -8.58 12.36
N ARG A 395 -9.42 -8.62 11.83
CA ARG A 395 -9.98 -7.63 10.94
C ARG A 395 -11.11 -6.91 11.64
N ILE A 396 -11.07 -5.61 11.65
CA ILE A 396 -12.04 -4.73 12.26
C ILE A 396 -12.77 -3.98 11.15
N GLU A 397 -14.07 -4.08 11.10
CA GLU A 397 -14.94 -3.41 10.12
C GLU A 397 -15.79 -2.36 10.81
N SER A 398 -15.97 -1.20 10.18
CA SER A 398 -17.02 -0.26 10.54
C SER A 398 -18.22 -0.42 9.59
N ASP A 399 -19.37 0.10 9.94
CA ASP A 399 -20.51 0.23 9.01
C ASP A 399 -20.45 1.50 8.15
N GLU A 400 -19.33 2.23 8.20
CA GLU A 400 -19.07 3.35 7.30
C GLU A 400 -18.60 2.84 5.94
N PRO A 401 -19.14 3.35 4.83
CA PRO A 401 -18.59 3.01 3.52
C PRO A 401 -17.16 3.51 3.38
N SER A 402 -16.32 2.74 2.69
CA SER A 402 -15.02 3.22 2.22
C SER A 402 -15.24 4.39 1.27
N PHE A 403 -14.29 5.29 1.20
CA PHE A 403 -14.37 6.47 0.32
C PHE A 403 -14.45 6.03 -1.14
N TYR A 404 -13.63 5.06 -1.53
CA TYR A 404 -13.65 4.48 -2.85
C TYR A 404 -14.60 3.28 -2.93
N GLN A 405 -15.58 3.40 -3.83
CA GLN A 405 -16.51 2.32 -4.18
C GLN A 405 -16.32 2.02 -5.67
N PRO A 406 -15.63 0.94 -6.06
CA PRO A 406 -15.59 0.53 -7.46
C PRO A 406 -17.02 0.24 -7.93
N VAL A 407 -17.43 0.78 -9.09
CA VAL A 407 -18.80 0.70 -9.60
C VAL A 407 -18.94 -0.45 -10.59
N PRO A 408 -20.01 -1.24 -10.55
CA PRO A 408 -20.98 -1.50 -9.47
C PRO A 408 -20.53 -2.67 -8.60
N VAL A 409 -20.59 -2.55 -7.28
CA VAL A 409 -20.29 -3.64 -6.36
C VAL A 409 -21.56 -4.24 -5.77
N ALA A 410 -21.61 -5.56 -5.68
CA ALA A 410 -22.67 -6.28 -4.97
C ALA A 410 -22.64 -5.98 -3.47
N HIS A 411 -21.43 -5.77 -2.91
CA HIS A 411 -21.22 -5.36 -1.52
C HIS A 411 -20.34 -4.11 -1.48
N PRO A 412 -20.82 -3.00 -0.90
CA PRO A 412 -20.03 -1.79 -0.74
C PRO A 412 -18.82 -2.09 0.17
N LYS A 413 -17.61 -1.66 -0.25
CA LYS A 413 -16.45 -1.70 0.62
C LYS A 413 -16.71 -0.84 1.85
N VAL A 414 -16.39 -1.37 3.03
CA VAL A 414 -16.47 -0.66 4.30
C VAL A 414 -15.06 -0.33 4.80
N ARG A 415 -14.96 0.67 5.67
CA ARG A 415 -13.69 1.01 6.31
C ARG A 415 -13.26 -0.09 7.25
N CYS A 416 -12.00 -0.46 7.16
CA CYS A 416 -11.42 -1.58 7.91
C CYS A 416 -10.13 -1.18 8.63
N ALA A 417 -9.73 -2.01 9.60
CA ALA A 417 -8.37 -2.11 10.08
C ALA A 417 -7.95 -3.59 10.15
N TRP A 418 -6.66 -3.85 10.01
CA TRP A 418 -6.06 -5.20 10.02
C TRP A 418 -4.89 -5.21 10.98
N THR A 419 -4.94 -6.05 12.03
CA THR A 419 -3.76 -6.30 12.85
C THR A 419 -2.80 -7.22 12.11
N GLN A 420 -1.52 -7.19 12.46
CA GLN A 420 -0.57 -8.18 11.96
C GLN A 420 -0.88 -9.57 12.53
N PRO A 421 -0.42 -10.67 11.90
CA PRO A 421 -0.58 -12.00 12.43
C PRO A 421 0.35 -12.24 13.61
N PHE A 422 -0.13 -12.98 14.63
CA PHE A 422 0.58 -13.35 15.84
C PHE A 422 0.68 -14.87 15.94
N LEU A 423 1.90 -15.38 16.02
CA LEU A 423 2.16 -16.80 16.25
C LEU A 423 2.02 -17.15 17.75
N ALA A 424 1.64 -18.38 18.04
CA ALA A 424 1.63 -18.86 19.43
C ALA A 424 3.04 -18.74 20.05
N GLY A 425 3.12 -18.07 21.20
CA GLY A 425 4.37 -17.82 21.91
C GLY A 425 5.04 -16.48 21.64
N ASP A 426 4.64 -15.75 20.58
CA ASP A 426 5.06 -14.36 20.39
C ASP A 426 4.56 -13.52 21.58
N ARG A 427 5.31 -12.47 21.94
CA ARG A 427 4.86 -11.48 22.93
C ARG A 427 5.09 -10.09 22.35
N ARG A 428 4.01 -9.35 22.13
CA ARG A 428 4.00 -8.01 21.54
C ARG A 428 2.95 -7.12 22.19
#